data_3450ea93eb220646f7e2918c0a28567d
#
_entry.id   3450ea93eb220646f7e2918c0a28567d
#
_cell.length_a   1.000
_cell.length_b   1.000
_cell.length_c   1.000
_cell.angle_alpha   90.00
_cell.angle_beta   90.00
_cell.angle_gamma   90.00
#
_symmetry.space_group_name_H-M   'P 1'
#
loop_
_entity.id
_entity.type
_entity.pdbx_description
1 polymer ?
#
loop_
_entity_poly.entity_id
_entity_poly.type
_entity_poly.pdbx_seq_one_letter_code
_entity_poly.pdbx_strand_id
1 'polypeptide(L)'
;MSSNKTQIMLKRIKEDRPWYMENFLKIRNKEAKLIPFKINDAQELFEEEIRKCEREGILKRFIVLKARQMGFSTYSEGLIFHDTTTNTFKNSMIIAHEDKATQNLFNMSKLYYEELPNALKPMIKYSNGKELVFENPTADALEKKKNPGLRSKITVATAGTVEVGRSATVHNLHASEVAFFPDATTTMLGLLQCVPDTLNSCVILESTANGVGGYFYDMWQKACRGENDFIPLFYPWFTDKSYTTNFKSENEKEYFLSTLNEYERTLMENNNLTPEQMNWRRRTIANKCQGDVELFMQEYPSTPEEAFIASGRPVFNVASVRKYLSHAEDGVRGYIKEEGTKTKFLKDEKGYVEIFKEPIQNEFYVIGADVAEGKIDGDYSVAHVLDNKCDVVAKWYGHIDPDLFGYELVKLSRYYNDAYLGVEANNHGLTTLKSVQRYDYWNLYFAKIYDRFTDSITQKLGWQTTSKTKPMMIDKLAEFVRDFHIGIKSKVTIQELLTYIIEENGSTNAQTGCHDDCVMSLAIALQVWLEGKGDVYEPENSDMNEKRKIIDPLFEGENDEVAE
;
A
#
# COMPACT_ATOMS: atom_id res chain seq x y z
N MET A 1 -50.53 29.47 -2.11
CA MET A 1 -49.61 28.93 -3.17
C MET A 1 -48.12 29.19 -2.88
N SER A 2 -47.71 30.24 -2.18
CA SER A 2 -46.31 30.57 -1.82
C SER A 2 -45.69 29.53 -0.85
N SER A 3 -46.43 29.11 0.19
CA SER A 3 -45.95 28.18 1.26
C SER A 3 -45.52 26.82 0.71
N ASN A 4 -46.24 26.24 -0.25
CA ASN A 4 -45.94 24.91 -0.79
C ASN A 4 -44.68 24.91 -1.66
N LYS A 5 -44.44 25.94 -2.46
CA LYS A 5 -43.20 26.08 -3.26
C LYS A 5 -41.97 26.23 -2.37
N THR A 6 -42.08 27.01 -1.29
CA THR A 6 -40.99 27.19 -0.33
C THR A 6 -40.65 25.88 0.38
N GLN A 7 -41.65 25.09 0.81
CA GLN A 7 -41.44 23.79 1.43
C GLN A 7 -40.79 22.79 0.48
N ILE A 8 -41.21 22.74 -0.79
CA ILE A 8 -40.61 21.89 -1.82
C ILE A 8 -39.13 22.26 -2.04
N MET A 9 -38.83 23.58 -2.10
CA MET A 9 -37.46 24.04 -2.26
C MET A 9 -36.58 23.67 -1.07
N LEU A 10 -37.05 23.89 0.15
CA LEU A 10 -36.33 23.54 1.37
C LEU A 10 -36.07 22.00 1.47
N LYS A 11 -37.05 21.20 1.06
CA LYS A 11 -36.89 19.77 0.96
C LYS A 11 -35.82 19.41 -0.04
N ARG A 12 -35.82 20.02 -1.24
CA ARG A 12 -34.81 19.76 -2.27
C ARG A 12 -33.41 20.17 -1.83
N ILE A 13 -33.28 21.35 -1.19
CA ILE A 13 -32.00 21.80 -0.61
C ILE A 13 -31.42 20.78 0.32
N LYS A 14 -32.23 20.09 1.10
CA LYS A 14 -31.78 19.13 2.11
C LYS A 14 -31.51 17.73 1.54
N GLU A 15 -32.30 17.28 0.56
CA GLU A 15 -32.28 15.90 0.06
C GLU A 15 -31.50 15.72 -1.24
N ASP A 16 -31.30 16.78 -2.04
CA ASP A 16 -30.66 16.71 -3.35
C ASP A 16 -29.29 17.42 -3.32
N ARG A 17 -28.28 16.71 -2.75
CA ARG A 17 -26.90 17.23 -2.60
C ARG A 17 -26.27 17.71 -3.90
N PRO A 18 -26.27 16.91 -5.00
CA PRO A 18 -25.70 17.34 -6.27
C PRO A 18 -26.33 18.63 -6.77
N TRP A 19 -27.66 18.68 -6.77
CA TRP A 19 -28.37 19.87 -7.16
C TRP A 19 -28.03 21.09 -6.28
N TYR A 20 -27.91 20.86 -4.93
CA TYR A 20 -27.50 21.95 -4.02
C TYR A 20 -26.10 22.45 -4.34
N MET A 21 -25.13 21.55 -4.55
CA MET A 21 -23.76 21.91 -4.88
C MET A 21 -23.69 22.71 -6.19
N GLU A 22 -24.35 22.24 -7.25
CA GLU A 22 -24.30 22.86 -8.57
C GLU A 22 -24.98 24.21 -8.63
N ASN A 23 -26.03 24.46 -7.81
CA ASN A 23 -26.79 25.68 -7.83
C ASN A 23 -26.32 26.74 -6.83
N PHE A 24 -25.66 26.33 -5.74
CA PHE A 24 -25.32 27.24 -4.65
C PHE A 24 -23.86 27.31 -4.28
N LEU A 25 -23.06 26.29 -4.59
CA LEU A 25 -21.65 26.31 -4.28
C LEU A 25 -20.81 26.79 -5.45
N LYS A 26 -19.69 27.42 -5.13
CA LYS A 26 -18.70 27.86 -6.10
C LYS A 26 -17.32 27.29 -5.73
N ILE A 27 -16.55 27.00 -6.74
CA ILE A 27 -15.17 26.49 -6.61
C ILE A 27 -14.20 27.38 -7.37
N ARG A 28 -12.93 27.33 -6.98
CA ARG A 28 -11.85 27.93 -7.75
C ARG A 28 -11.30 26.88 -8.72
N ASN A 29 -11.36 27.17 -10.02
CA ASN A 29 -10.82 26.28 -11.04
C ASN A 29 -9.29 26.38 -11.16
N LYS A 30 -8.67 25.53 -12.01
CA LYS A 30 -7.21 25.51 -12.27
C LYS A 30 -6.67 26.83 -12.86
N GLU A 31 -7.53 27.66 -13.44
CA GLU A 31 -7.20 29.01 -13.96
C GLU A 31 -7.38 30.13 -12.91
N ALA A 32 -7.55 29.77 -11.63
CA ALA A 32 -7.81 30.69 -10.52
C ALA A 32 -9.11 31.53 -10.66
N LYS A 33 -10.06 31.04 -11.46
CA LYS A 33 -11.38 31.68 -11.62
C LYS A 33 -12.40 31.07 -10.69
N LEU A 34 -13.25 31.87 -10.12
CA LEU A 34 -14.42 31.44 -9.35
C LEU A 34 -15.52 31.00 -10.33
N ILE A 35 -15.91 29.73 -10.25
CA ILE A 35 -16.92 29.13 -11.12
C ILE A 35 -17.97 28.37 -10.29
N PRO A 36 -19.21 28.17 -10.80
CA PRO A 36 -20.16 27.25 -10.17
C PRO A 36 -19.54 25.84 -10.01
N PHE A 37 -19.89 25.19 -8.91
CA PHE A 37 -19.47 23.80 -8.71
C PHE A 37 -20.24 22.92 -9.69
N LYS A 38 -19.57 22.38 -10.69
CA LYS A 38 -20.11 21.33 -11.57
C LYS A 38 -19.49 20.01 -11.20
N ILE A 39 -20.34 19.03 -10.95
CA ILE A 39 -19.92 17.66 -10.61
C ILE A 39 -19.35 17.01 -11.87
N ASN A 40 -18.17 16.39 -11.75
CA ASN A 40 -17.54 15.63 -12.84
C ASN A 40 -17.92 14.14 -12.78
N ASP A 41 -17.56 13.37 -13.85
CA ASP A 41 -17.92 11.96 -13.98
C ASP A 41 -17.49 11.11 -12.76
N ALA A 42 -16.30 11.32 -12.23
CA ALA A 42 -15.80 10.57 -11.06
C ALA A 42 -16.56 10.90 -9.77
N GLN A 43 -16.92 12.15 -9.59
CA GLN A 43 -17.71 12.61 -8.45
C GLN A 43 -19.17 12.12 -8.54
N GLU A 44 -19.72 12.01 -9.75
CA GLU A 44 -21.06 11.47 -9.99
C GLU A 44 -21.12 9.98 -9.62
N LEU A 45 -20.12 9.19 -10.05
CA LEU A 45 -19.99 7.78 -9.64
C LEU A 45 -19.88 7.62 -8.13
N PHE A 46 -19.17 8.51 -7.46
CA PHE A 46 -19.05 8.46 -5.98
C PHE A 46 -20.38 8.81 -5.31
N GLU A 47 -21.12 9.80 -5.81
CA GLU A 47 -22.47 10.12 -5.31
C GLU A 47 -23.43 8.94 -5.49
N GLU A 48 -23.33 8.20 -6.58
CA GLU A 48 -24.17 7.01 -6.82
C GLU A 48 -23.94 5.95 -5.74
N GLU A 49 -22.69 5.71 -5.33
CA GLU A 49 -22.38 4.77 -4.24
C GLU A 49 -22.88 5.30 -2.89
N ILE A 50 -22.78 6.59 -2.61
CA ILE A 50 -23.36 7.20 -1.40
C ILE A 50 -24.88 7.00 -1.38
N ARG A 51 -25.57 7.27 -2.48
CA ARG A 51 -27.03 7.08 -2.60
C ARG A 51 -27.43 5.62 -2.51
N LYS A 52 -26.60 4.71 -3.00
CA LYS A 52 -26.81 3.27 -2.84
C LYS A 52 -26.80 2.88 -1.37
N CYS A 53 -25.78 3.31 -0.61
CA CYS A 53 -25.71 3.07 0.83
C CYS A 53 -26.96 3.61 1.57
N GLU A 54 -27.42 4.81 1.18
CA GLU A 54 -28.62 5.41 1.79
C GLU A 54 -29.91 4.63 1.49
N ARG A 55 -30.05 4.11 0.26
CA ARG A 55 -31.21 3.28 -0.12
C ARG A 55 -31.21 1.91 0.54
N GLU A 56 -30.03 1.31 0.68
CA GLU A 56 -29.85 -0.05 1.19
C GLU A 56 -29.68 -0.11 2.71
N GLY A 57 -29.57 1.04 3.39
CA GLY A 57 -29.35 1.10 4.83
C GLY A 57 -27.99 0.59 5.26
N ILE A 58 -26.95 0.85 4.43
CA ILE A 58 -25.56 0.47 4.68
C ILE A 58 -24.80 1.66 5.25
N LEU A 59 -23.84 1.40 6.17
CA LEU A 59 -22.96 2.42 6.72
C LEU A 59 -22.12 3.09 5.61
N LYS A 60 -22.05 4.40 5.62
CA LYS A 60 -21.22 5.18 4.68
C LYS A 60 -19.77 5.20 5.16
N ARG A 61 -19.04 4.15 4.84
CA ARG A 61 -17.61 3.97 5.13
C ARG A 61 -16.90 3.71 3.81
N PHE A 62 -16.17 4.69 3.31
CA PHE A 62 -15.52 4.60 1.99
C PHE A 62 -14.01 4.67 2.14
N ILE A 63 -13.31 3.78 1.45
CA ILE A 63 -11.88 3.89 1.21
C ILE A 63 -11.69 4.10 -0.30
N VAL A 64 -11.16 5.26 -0.67
CA VAL A 64 -11.10 5.74 -2.06
C VAL A 64 -9.66 5.78 -2.53
N LEU A 65 -9.30 4.86 -3.41
CA LEU A 65 -8.05 4.86 -4.14
C LEU A 65 -8.28 5.55 -5.50
N LYS A 66 -7.56 6.59 -5.78
CA LYS A 66 -7.84 7.46 -6.93
C LYS A 66 -6.58 7.91 -7.66
N ALA A 67 -6.71 8.23 -8.94
CA ALA A 67 -5.70 9.00 -9.64
C ALA A 67 -5.65 10.45 -9.11
N ARG A 68 -4.52 11.12 -9.35
CA ARG A 68 -4.27 12.48 -8.89
C ARG A 68 -5.23 13.50 -9.54
N GLN A 69 -5.63 14.54 -8.79
CA GLN A 69 -6.39 15.71 -9.26
C GLN A 69 -7.78 15.42 -9.88
N MET A 70 -8.47 14.40 -9.42
CA MET A 70 -9.84 14.07 -9.88
C MET A 70 -10.95 14.85 -9.15
N GLY A 71 -10.60 15.77 -8.25
CA GLY A 71 -11.55 16.60 -7.54
C GLY A 71 -12.31 15.95 -6.39
N PHE A 72 -11.87 14.77 -5.92
CA PHE A 72 -12.50 14.04 -4.80
C PHE A 72 -12.54 14.86 -3.52
N SER A 73 -11.43 15.49 -3.14
CA SER A 73 -11.39 16.35 -1.95
C SER A 73 -12.37 17.50 -2.05
N THR A 74 -12.51 18.12 -3.23
CA THR A 74 -13.50 19.20 -3.47
C THR A 74 -14.92 18.70 -3.27
N TYR A 75 -15.23 17.49 -3.76
CA TYR A 75 -16.54 16.87 -3.61
C TYR A 75 -16.83 16.49 -2.16
N SER A 76 -15.88 15.84 -1.49
CA SER A 76 -15.99 15.45 -0.08
C SER A 76 -16.21 16.66 0.83
N GLU A 77 -15.52 17.77 0.58
CA GLU A 77 -15.74 19.03 1.27
C GLU A 77 -17.15 19.60 1.01
N GLY A 78 -17.63 19.54 -0.22
CA GLY A 78 -19.00 19.96 -0.59
C GLY A 78 -20.07 19.11 0.11
N LEU A 79 -19.87 17.79 0.19
CA LEU A 79 -20.73 16.85 0.91
C LEU A 79 -20.79 17.16 2.41
N ILE A 80 -19.62 17.32 3.04
CA ILE A 80 -19.50 17.68 4.46
C ILE A 80 -20.14 19.03 4.74
N PHE A 81 -19.86 20.01 3.90
CA PHE A 81 -20.44 21.35 4.03
C PHE A 81 -21.97 21.30 3.93
N HIS A 82 -22.51 20.60 2.92
CA HIS A 82 -23.95 20.44 2.75
C HIS A 82 -24.59 19.80 3.99
N ASP A 83 -24.09 18.63 4.44
CA ASP A 83 -24.67 17.93 5.59
C ASP A 83 -24.58 18.75 6.89
N THR A 84 -23.47 19.47 7.11
CA THR A 84 -23.27 20.28 8.31
C THR A 84 -24.10 21.57 8.33
N THR A 85 -24.38 22.16 7.16
CA THR A 85 -25.11 23.44 7.04
C THR A 85 -26.62 23.27 6.83
N THR A 86 -27.09 22.05 6.54
CA THR A 86 -28.50 21.74 6.35
C THR A 86 -29.11 20.93 7.49
N ASN A 87 -28.31 20.43 8.42
CA ASN A 87 -28.75 19.62 9.56
C ASN A 87 -28.26 20.20 10.89
N THR A 88 -29.04 19.94 11.96
CA THR A 88 -28.68 20.35 13.32
C THR A 88 -27.79 19.31 14.00
N PHE A 89 -26.93 19.79 14.93
CA PHE A 89 -26.05 18.96 15.78
C PHE A 89 -25.05 18.10 15.02
N LYS A 90 -24.68 18.48 13.80
CA LYS A 90 -23.65 17.79 13.02
C LYS A 90 -22.24 18.30 13.36
N ASN A 91 -21.39 17.40 13.77
CA ASN A 91 -19.96 17.66 13.91
C ASN A 91 -19.23 16.95 12.78
N SER A 92 -18.50 17.73 11.99
CA SER A 92 -17.72 17.23 10.87
C SER A 92 -16.25 17.54 11.09
N MET A 93 -15.38 16.62 10.70
CA MET A 93 -13.93 16.75 10.84
C MET A 93 -13.24 16.47 9.50
N ILE A 94 -12.29 17.33 9.18
CA ILE A 94 -11.42 17.23 8.01
C ILE A 94 -10.00 17.06 8.53
N ILE A 95 -9.27 16.05 8.03
CA ILE A 95 -7.88 15.81 8.38
C ILE A 95 -7.04 15.55 7.13
N ALA A 96 -5.84 16.10 7.07
CA ALA A 96 -4.88 15.84 6.01
C ALA A 96 -3.48 15.58 6.58
N HIS A 97 -2.57 15.10 5.72
CA HIS A 97 -1.22 14.69 6.08
C HIS A 97 -0.31 15.85 6.55
N GLU A 98 -0.58 17.08 6.11
CA GLU A 98 0.20 18.29 6.47
C GLU A 98 -0.68 19.53 6.69
N ASP A 99 -0.18 20.51 7.43
CA ASP A 99 -0.92 21.74 7.77
C ASP A 99 -1.39 22.53 6.54
N LYS A 100 -0.55 22.63 5.51
CA LYS A 100 -0.87 23.35 4.28
C LYS A 100 -2.04 22.70 3.53
N ALA A 101 -2.03 21.37 3.43
CA ALA A 101 -3.11 20.60 2.83
C ALA A 101 -4.40 20.76 3.64
N THR A 102 -4.33 20.64 4.97
CA THR A 102 -5.44 20.87 5.90
C THR A 102 -6.06 22.25 5.71
N GLN A 103 -5.24 23.31 5.65
CA GLN A 103 -5.75 24.67 5.44
C GLN A 103 -6.36 24.86 4.04
N ASN A 104 -5.81 24.23 3.01
CA ASN A 104 -6.38 24.28 1.67
C ASN A 104 -7.79 23.66 1.62
N LEU A 105 -8.01 22.50 2.25
CA LEU A 105 -9.32 21.87 2.36
C LEU A 105 -10.29 22.75 3.15
N PHE A 106 -9.85 23.26 4.28
CA PHE A 106 -10.69 24.13 5.10
C PHE A 106 -11.08 25.43 4.39
N ASN A 107 -10.20 25.99 3.59
CA ASN A 107 -10.50 27.17 2.78
C ASN A 107 -11.57 26.90 1.72
N MET A 108 -11.75 25.65 1.26
CA MET A 108 -12.88 25.29 0.40
C MET A 108 -14.20 25.43 1.15
N SER A 109 -14.30 24.89 2.37
CA SER A 109 -15.49 25.04 3.22
C SER A 109 -15.79 26.51 3.55
N LYS A 110 -14.76 27.35 3.78
CA LYS A 110 -14.94 28.80 3.97
C LYS A 110 -15.46 29.49 2.71
N LEU A 111 -14.89 29.17 1.55
CA LEU A 111 -15.32 29.68 0.27
C LEU A 111 -16.79 29.32 -0.02
N TYR A 112 -17.20 28.08 0.26
CA TYR A 112 -18.59 27.68 0.12
C TYR A 112 -19.51 28.55 0.97
N TYR A 113 -19.16 28.80 2.24
CA TYR A 113 -19.93 29.66 3.11
C TYR A 113 -19.96 31.13 2.62
N GLU A 114 -18.82 31.66 2.22
CA GLU A 114 -18.72 33.07 1.74
C GLU A 114 -19.58 33.33 0.50
N GLU A 115 -19.56 32.37 -0.44
CA GLU A 115 -20.28 32.48 -1.71
C GLU A 115 -21.74 32.00 -1.68
N LEU A 116 -22.16 31.37 -0.56
CA LEU A 116 -23.55 30.93 -0.41
C LEU A 116 -24.50 32.11 -0.42
N PRO A 117 -25.69 32.03 -1.09
CA PRO A 117 -26.71 33.07 -1.00
C PRO A 117 -27.09 33.36 0.45
N ASN A 118 -27.25 34.65 0.80
CA ASN A 118 -27.54 35.07 2.18
C ASN A 118 -28.76 34.39 2.80
N ALA A 119 -29.78 34.06 1.99
CA ALA A 119 -30.98 33.34 2.44
C ALA A 119 -30.71 31.90 2.89
N LEU A 120 -29.59 31.32 2.48
CA LEU A 120 -29.18 29.95 2.80
C LEU A 120 -28.03 29.88 3.82
N LYS A 121 -27.42 31.05 4.14
CA LYS A 121 -26.33 31.08 5.13
C LYS A 121 -26.85 30.76 6.52
N PRO A 122 -26.37 29.66 7.16
CA PRO A 122 -26.64 29.46 8.57
C PRO A 122 -25.97 30.55 9.42
N MET A 123 -26.52 30.82 10.59
CA MET A 123 -25.87 31.72 11.55
C MET A 123 -24.50 31.17 11.91
N ILE A 124 -23.49 32.02 11.93
CA ILE A 124 -22.13 31.67 12.33
C ILE A 124 -21.77 32.37 13.64
N LYS A 125 -21.36 31.61 14.63
CA LYS A 125 -20.90 32.11 15.92
C LYS A 125 -19.47 32.62 15.83
N TYR A 126 -18.60 31.80 15.22
CA TYR A 126 -17.25 32.19 14.88
C TYR A 126 -16.67 31.33 13.75
N SER A 127 -15.70 31.91 13.08
CA SER A 127 -14.87 31.28 12.05
C SER A 127 -13.42 31.66 12.36
N ASN A 128 -12.59 30.66 12.58
CA ASN A 128 -11.17 30.86 12.87
C ASN A 128 -10.28 29.97 11.96
N GLY A 129 -9.02 29.74 12.33
CA GLY A 129 -8.09 28.89 11.57
C GLY A 129 -8.38 27.38 11.65
N LYS A 130 -9.21 26.95 12.60
CA LYS A 130 -9.42 25.52 12.90
C LYS A 130 -10.87 25.07 12.85
N GLU A 131 -11.86 25.98 12.93
CA GLU A 131 -13.26 25.59 12.96
C GLU A 131 -14.22 26.69 12.43
N LEU A 132 -15.34 26.21 11.87
CA LEU A 132 -16.54 26.96 11.53
C LEU A 132 -17.67 26.49 12.43
N VAL A 133 -18.27 27.36 13.23
CA VAL A 133 -19.32 27.00 14.20
C VAL A 133 -20.62 27.71 13.83
N PHE A 134 -21.63 26.91 13.47
CA PHE A 134 -22.95 27.37 13.02
C PHE A 134 -23.94 27.42 14.18
N GLU A 135 -23.81 28.43 14.99
CA GLU A 135 -24.72 28.77 16.11
C GLU A 135 -25.15 30.22 16.05
N ASN A 136 -26.20 30.53 16.80
CA ASN A 136 -26.58 31.95 17.01
C ASN A 136 -25.47 32.68 17.78
N PRO A 137 -24.88 33.74 17.22
CA PRO A 137 -23.80 34.50 17.86
C PRO A 137 -24.25 35.38 19.03
N THR A 138 -25.57 35.52 19.27
CA THR A 138 -26.10 36.40 20.32
C THR A 138 -25.57 36.04 21.72
N ALA A 139 -25.32 37.08 22.52
CA ALA A 139 -24.99 36.92 23.94
C ALA A 139 -26.27 36.77 24.81
N ASP A 140 -27.44 37.12 24.30
CA ASP A 140 -28.72 36.99 25.00
C ASP A 140 -29.13 35.51 25.10
N ALA A 141 -29.16 34.99 26.33
CA ALA A 141 -29.51 33.60 26.63
C ALA A 141 -30.97 33.28 26.27
N LEU A 142 -31.90 34.19 26.37
CA LEU A 142 -33.31 33.98 26.04
C LEU A 142 -33.51 33.90 24.51
N GLU A 143 -32.87 34.78 23.78
CA GLU A 143 -32.90 34.75 22.32
C GLU A 143 -32.20 33.53 21.78
N LYS A 144 -31.04 33.17 22.33
CA LYS A 144 -30.32 31.94 21.99
C LYS A 144 -31.14 30.67 22.27
N LYS A 145 -31.95 30.67 23.33
CA LYS A 145 -32.86 29.55 23.62
C LYS A 145 -34.03 29.47 22.60
N LYS A 146 -34.53 30.61 22.10
CA LYS A 146 -35.58 30.62 21.07
C LYS A 146 -35.08 30.27 19.69
N ASN A 147 -33.89 30.74 19.34
CA ASN A 147 -33.24 30.48 18.06
C ASN A 147 -31.77 30.12 18.23
N PRO A 148 -31.47 28.83 18.51
CA PRO A 148 -30.11 28.43 18.83
C PRO A 148 -29.14 28.38 17.63
N GLY A 149 -29.66 28.51 16.39
CA GLY A 149 -28.93 28.14 15.20
C GLY A 149 -28.86 26.64 15.01
N LEU A 150 -27.96 26.16 14.15
CA LEU A 150 -27.82 24.71 13.85
C LEU A 150 -27.13 23.93 14.96
N ARG A 151 -26.25 24.54 15.73
CA ARG A 151 -25.37 23.89 16.70
C ARG A 151 -24.49 22.83 16.04
N SER A 152 -24.14 23.06 14.80
CA SER A 152 -23.28 22.20 13.98
C SER A 152 -21.93 22.86 13.78
N LYS A 153 -20.89 22.08 13.49
CA LYS A 153 -19.55 22.62 13.25
C LYS A 153 -18.74 21.79 12.28
N ILE A 154 -17.82 22.44 11.58
CA ILE A 154 -16.74 21.84 10.80
C ILE A 154 -15.43 22.16 11.52
N THR A 155 -14.65 21.15 11.84
CA THR A 155 -13.32 21.27 12.45
C THR A 155 -12.26 20.67 11.55
N VAL A 156 -11.02 21.20 11.64
CA VAL A 156 -9.90 20.66 10.88
C VAL A 156 -8.75 20.31 11.81
N ALA A 157 -8.01 19.28 11.41
CA ALA A 157 -6.83 18.80 12.11
C ALA A 157 -5.76 18.33 11.12
N THR A 158 -4.52 18.25 11.59
CA THR A 158 -3.41 17.70 10.82
C THR A 158 -2.97 16.39 11.44
N ALA A 159 -2.69 15.38 10.61
CA ALA A 159 -2.22 14.08 11.07
C ALA A 159 -0.90 14.22 11.85
N GLY A 160 -0.70 13.36 12.86
CA GLY A 160 0.49 13.41 13.74
C GLY A 160 0.39 14.41 14.90
N THR A 161 -0.68 15.23 15.00
CA THR A 161 -0.91 16.02 16.22
C THR A 161 -1.65 15.18 17.26
N VAL A 162 -1.09 15.06 18.45
CA VAL A 162 -1.36 14.02 19.49
C VAL A 162 -2.81 13.99 20.05
N GLU A 163 -3.67 14.98 19.79
CA GLU A 163 -4.99 15.11 20.44
C GLU A 163 -6.19 15.13 19.49
N VAL A 164 -6.04 14.62 18.28
CA VAL A 164 -7.11 14.69 17.29
C VAL A 164 -8.24 13.72 17.62
N GLY A 165 -9.41 14.26 17.91
CA GLY A 165 -10.67 13.50 17.94
C GLY A 165 -11.12 12.90 19.28
N ARG A 166 -10.30 12.84 20.33
CA ARG A 166 -10.62 12.10 21.58
C ARG A 166 -11.78 12.66 22.42
N SER A 167 -12.28 13.86 22.14
CA SER A 167 -13.22 14.55 23.04
C SER A 167 -14.62 14.84 22.48
N ALA A 168 -14.92 14.50 21.23
CA ALA A 168 -16.20 14.84 20.62
C ALA A 168 -16.67 13.77 19.61
N THR A 169 -17.97 13.47 19.59
CA THR A 169 -18.58 12.65 18.54
C THR A 169 -18.46 13.36 17.19
N VAL A 170 -17.91 12.65 16.21
CA VAL A 170 -17.74 13.11 14.81
C VAL A 170 -18.75 12.36 13.93
N HIS A 171 -19.62 13.08 13.22
CA HIS A 171 -20.62 12.47 12.35
C HIS A 171 -20.10 12.28 10.93
N ASN A 172 -19.29 13.24 10.44
CA ASN A 172 -18.65 13.16 9.15
C ASN A 172 -17.13 13.31 9.32
N LEU A 173 -16.40 12.34 8.82
CA LEU A 173 -14.94 12.34 8.80
C LEU A 173 -14.45 12.29 7.36
N HIS A 174 -13.66 13.26 6.94
CA HIS A 174 -12.91 13.25 5.71
C HIS A 174 -11.41 13.22 6.03
N ALA A 175 -10.76 12.11 5.72
CA ALA A 175 -9.31 11.96 5.83
C ALA A 175 -8.71 11.94 4.42
N SER A 176 -7.96 12.99 4.10
CA SER A 176 -7.39 13.19 2.76
C SER A 176 -5.91 12.86 2.73
N GLU A 177 -5.49 12.11 1.72
CA GLU A 177 -4.12 11.61 1.50
C GLU A 177 -3.62 10.74 2.67
N VAL A 178 -4.46 9.77 3.08
CA VAL A 178 -4.22 8.89 4.25
C VAL A 178 -2.95 8.04 4.09
N ALA A 179 -2.58 7.66 2.86
CA ALA A 179 -1.36 6.90 2.60
C ALA A 179 -0.07 7.67 2.98
N PHE A 180 -0.16 9.00 3.18
CA PHE A 180 0.95 9.88 3.54
C PHE A 180 0.89 10.37 5.00
N PHE A 181 -0.01 9.84 5.81
CA PHE A 181 -0.09 10.23 7.22
C PHE A 181 1.14 9.73 8.00
N PRO A 182 1.82 10.60 8.73
CA PRO A 182 2.77 10.14 9.73
C PRO A 182 1.99 9.40 10.83
N ASP A 183 2.45 8.18 11.19
CA ASP A 183 1.76 7.30 12.15
C ASP A 183 0.24 7.18 11.89
N ALA A 184 -0.10 6.75 10.67
CA ALA A 184 -1.48 6.62 10.23
C ALA A 184 -2.30 5.67 11.12
N THR A 185 -1.68 4.61 11.62
CA THR A 185 -2.35 3.60 12.46
C THR A 185 -2.87 4.20 13.76
N THR A 186 -2.01 4.88 14.53
CA THR A 186 -2.41 5.52 15.80
C THR A 186 -3.41 6.66 15.56
N THR A 187 -3.19 7.47 14.54
CA THR A 187 -4.08 8.59 14.19
C THR A 187 -5.47 8.10 13.84
N MET A 188 -5.58 7.12 12.95
CA MET A 188 -6.87 6.61 12.47
C MET A 188 -7.60 5.78 13.52
N LEU A 189 -6.88 5.02 14.36
CA LEU A 189 -7.48 4.30 15.49
C LEU A 189 -8.22 5.27 16.43
N GLY A 190 -7.59 6.40 16.78
CA GLY A 190 -8.21 7.42 17.62
C GLY A 190 -9.42 8.09 16.97
N LEU A 191 -9.34 8.41 15.68
CA LEU A 191 -10.40 9.10 14.94
C LEU A 191 -11.63 8.23 14.71
N LEU A 192 -11.44 6.99 14.28
CA LEU A 192 -12.56 6.10 13.96
C LEU A 192 -13.40 5.76 15.19
N GLN A 193 -12.80 5.69 16.38
CA GLN A 193 -13.55 5.52 17.64
C GLN A 193 -14.47 6.70 17.99
N CYS A 194 -14.22 7.88 17.41
CA CYS A 194 -15.08 9.06 17.62
C CYS A 194 -16.28 9.11 16.67
N VAL A 195 -16.32 8.23 15.66
CA VAL A 195 -17.39 8.20 14.67
C VAL A 195 -18.40 7.10 15.05
N PRO A 196 -19.66 7.44 15.33
CA PRO A 196 -20.67 6.45 15.68
C PRO A 196 -21.05 5.59 14.47
N ASP A 197 -21.35 4.31 14.71
CA ASP A 197 -21.83 3.38 13.69
C ASP A 197 -23.34 3.57 13.45
N THR A 198 -23.66 4.68 12.79
CA THR A 198 -25.03 5.05 12.44
C THR A 198 -25.14 5.44 10.97
N LEU A 199 -26.34 5.26 10.39
CA LEU A 199 -26.60 5.65 9.00
C LEU A 199 -26.43 7.16 8.74
N ASN A 200 -26.48 7.96 9.81
CA ASN A 200 -26.28 9.42 9.77
C ASN A 200 -24.81 9.84 9.86
N SER A 201 -23.89 8.89 9.93
CA SER A 201 -22.45 9.14 9.90
C SER A 201 -21.85 8.79 8.54
N CYS A 202 -20.78 9.47 8.17
CA CYS A 202 -20.06 9.24 6.93
C CYS A 202 -18.55 9.32 7.17
N VAL A 203 -17.79 8.33 6.71
CA VAL A 203 -16.32 8.32 6.73
C VAL A 203 -15.81 8.18 5.30
N ILE A 204 -14.93 9.07 4.91
CA ILE A 204 -14.25 9.06 3.62
C ILE A 204 -12.75 9.07 3.88
N LEU A 205 -12.09 7.95 3.59
CA LEU A 205 -10.63 7.83 3.55
C LEU A 205 -10.22 7.91 2.09
N GLU A 206 -9.54 8.96 1.67
CA GLU A 206 -9.09 9.07 0.29
C GLU A 206 -7.57 9.22 0.18
N SER A 207 -6.98 8.61 -0.84
CA SER A 207 -5.57 8.81 -1.16
C SER A 207 -5.25 8.43 -2.61
N THR A 208 -4.16 8.98 -3.15
CA THR A 208 -3.33 8.25 -4.10
C THR A 208 -2.56 7.19 -3.32
N ALA A 209 -2.06 6.17 -4.00
CA ALA A 209 -1.24 5.15 -3.34
C ALA A 209 0.15 5.70 -2.96
N ASN A 210 0.72 5.09 -1.93
CA ASN A 210 2.09 5.36 -1.48
C ASN A 210 2.83 4.03 -1.24
N GLY A 211 2.95 3.22 -2.31
CA GLY A 211 3.60 1.92 -2.28
C GLY A 211 2.75 0.79 -1.72
N VAL A 212 3.35 -0.41 -1.66
CA VAL A 212 2.76 -1.63 -1.12
C VAL A 212 3.09 -1.69 0.37
N GLY A 213 2.11 -1.37 1.22
CA GLY A 213 2.27 -1.39 2.68
C GLY A 213 1.72 -0.14 3.36
N GLY A 214 1.77 -0.14 4.69
CA GLY A 214 1.22 0.90 5.54
C GLY A 214 -0.30 0.87 5.68
N TYR A 215 -0.82 1.71 6.58
CA TYR A 215 -2.22 1.69 7.01
C TYR A 215 -3.24 1.72 5.86
N PHE A 216 -3.05 2.61 4.86
CA PHE A 216 -4.02 2.77 3.76
C PHE A 216 -4.06 1.53 2.86
N TYR A 217 -2.91 0.95 2.54
CA TYR A 217 -2.82 -0.29 1.78
C TYR A 217 -3.49 -1.45 2.51
N ASP A 218 -3.19 -1.64 3.81
CA ASP A 218 -3.76 -2.73 4.60
C ASP A 218 -5.27 -2.60 4.75
N MET A 219 -5.76 -1.37 4.99
CA MET A 219 -7.20 -1.10 5.05
C MET A 219 -7.89 -1.34 3.70
N TRP A 220 -7.24 -0.97 2.60
CA TRP A 220 -7.70 -1.24 1.24
C TRP A 220 -7.82 -2.74 0.98
N GLN A 221 -6.76 -3.50 1.29
CA GLN A 221 -6.75 -4.95 1.11
C GLN A 221 -7.84 -5.65 1.96
N LYS A 222 -8.00 -5.24 3.22
CA LYS A 222 -9.07 -5.75 4.09
C LYS A 222 -10.45 -5.42 3.55
N ALA A 223 -10.65 -4.21 3.03
CA ALA A 223 -11.92 -3.80 2.40
C ALA A 223 -12.24 -4.65 1.15
N CYS A 224 -11.26 -4.88 0.28
CA CYS A 224 -11.43 -5.73 -0.91
C CYS A 224 -11.79 -7.18 -0.56
N ARG A 225 -11.32 -7.70 0.59
CA ARG A 225 -11.66 -9.04 1.09
C ARG A 225 -12.94 -9.10 1.94
N GLY A 226 -13.58 -7.93 2.20
CA GLY A 226 -14.75 -7.85 3.08
C GLY A 226 -14.44 -8.11 4.56
N GLU A 227 -13.21 -7.85 5.00
CA GLU A 227 -12.75 -8.05 6.38
C GLU A 227 -12.99 -6.81 7.27
N ASN A 228 -13.51 -5.74 6.71
CA ASN A 228 -13.91 -4.52 7.42
C ASN A 228 -15.16 -3.91 6.76
N ASP A 229 -15.77 -2.90 7.40
CA ASP A 229 -17.00 -2.26 6.93
C ASP A 229 -16.75 -1.18 5.84
N PHE A 230 -15.52 -1.01 5.36
CA PHE A 230 -15.23 -0.05 4.31
C PHE A 230 -15.55 -0.59 2.93
N ILE A 231 -16.15 0.27 2.10
CA ILE A 231 -16.43 0.02 0.69
C ILE A 231 -15.22 0.51 -0.10
N PRO A 232 -14.46 -0.39 -0.77
CA PRO A 232 -13.32 0.01 -1.58
C PRO A 232 -13.81 0.57 -2.92
N LEU A 233 -13.40 1.79 -3.23
CA LEU A 233 -13.73 2.48 -4.48
C LEU A 233 -12.44 2.88 -5.20
N PHE A 234 -12.27 2.38 -6.40
CA PHE A 234 -11.14 2.71 -7.25
C PHE A 234 -11.56 3.57 -8.43
N TYR A 235 -10.84 4.66 -8.66
CA TYR A 235 -11.08 5.59 -9.77
C TYR A 235 -9.80 5.74 -10.62
N PRO A 236 -9.71 4.99 -11.73
CA PRO A 236 -8.58 5.09 -12.66
C PRO A 236 -8.54 6.47 -13.34
N TRP A 237 -7.36 6.87 -13.83
CA TRP A 237 -7.16 8.18 -14.43
C TRP A 237 -8.14 8.50 -15.56
N PHE A 238 -8.52 7.53 -16.34
CA PHE A 238 -9.40 7.71 -17.50
C PHE A 238 -10.89 7.89 -17.14
N THR A 239 -11.26 7.78 -15.87
CA THR A 239 -12.60 8.15 -15.39
C THR A 239 -12.84 9.65 -15.58
N ASP A 240 -11.80 10.49 -15.48
CA ASP A 240 -11.90 11.91 -15.79
C ASP A 240 -11.70 12.14 -17.31
N LYS A 241 -12.80 12.40 -18.02
CA LYS A 241 -12.78 12.68 -19.45
C LYS A 241 -11.97 13.90 -19.86
N SER A 242 -11.60 14.77 -18.90
CA SER A 242 -10.72 15.92 -19.17
C SER A 242 -9.26 15.51 -19.43
N TYR A 243 -8.87 14.28 -19.10
CA TYR A 243 -7.52 13.77 -19.34
C TYR A 243 -7.34 13.33 -20.79
N THR A 244 -7.39 14.31 -21.68
CA THR A 244 -7.24 14.14 -23.13
C THR A 244 -6.27 15.16 -23.71
N THR A 245 -5.64 14.81 -24.82
CA THR A 245 -4.80 15.73 -25.60
C THR A 245 -5.09 15.52 -27.08
N ASN A 246 -5.63 16.55 -27.73
CA ASN A 246 -5.96 16.51 -29.14
C ASN A 246 -4.70 16.39 -30.02
N PHE A 247 -4.84 15.72 -31.16
CA PHE A 247 -3.84 15.69 -32.21
C PHE A 247 -3.93 16.97 -33.07
N LYS A 248 -2.82 17.35 -33.68
CA LYS A 248 -2.79 18.51 -34.58
C LYS A 248 -3.35 18.18 -35.98
N SER A 249 -3.29 16.89 -36.37
CA SER A 249 -3.78 16.40 -37.65
C SER A 249 -4.15 14.93 -37.57
N GLU A 250 -4.94 14.44 -38.51
CA GLU A 250 -5.27 13.01 -38.61
C GLU A 250 -4.05 12.14 -38.89
N ASN A 251 -3.10 12.62 -39.72
CA ASN A 251 -1.84 11.91 -39.96
C ASN A 251 -1.02 11.72 -38.67
N GLU A 252 -1.01 12.70 -37.76
CA GLU A 252 -0.34 12.58 -36.44
C GLU A 252 -1.04 11.50 -35.59
N LYS A 253 -2.36 11.43 -35.65
CA LYS A 253 -3.15 10.42 -34.94
C LYS A 253 -2.90 9.01 -35.47
N GLU A 254 -2.91 8.83 -36.79
CA GLU A 254 -2.63 7.54 -37.44
C GLU A 254 -1.20 7.07 -37.09
N TYR A 255 -0.21 7.95 -37.20
CA TYR A 255 1.15 7.64 -36.80
C TYR A 255 1.24 7.24 -35.33
N PHE A 256 0.59 7.99 -34.43
CA PHE A 256 0.54 7.66 -33.01
C PHE A 256 -0.03 6.25 -32.78
N LEU A 257 -1.17 5.92 -33.39
CA LEU A 257 -1.80 4.61 -33.26
C LEU A 257 -0.90 3.47 -33.77
N SER A 258 -0.11 3.71 -34.82
CA SER A 258 0.84 2.71 -35.33
C SER A 258 2.00 2.43 -34.37
N THR A 259 2.31 3.35 -33.45
CA THR A 259 3.41 3.24 -32.47
C THR A 259 2.98 2.71 -31.11
N LEU A 260 1.70 2.34 -30.92
CA LEU A 260 1.22 1.77 -29.66
C LEU A 260 1.87 0.41 -29.40
N ASN A 261 2.43 0.23 -28.19
CA ASN A 261 2.91 -1.07 -27.74
C ASN A 261 1.73 -1.98 -27.32
N GLU A 262 2.02 -3.24 -27.00
CA GLU A 262 1.01 -4.23 -26.64
C GLU A 262 0.21 -3.83 -25.38
N TYR A 263 0.89 -3.38 -24.32
CA TYR A 263 0.24 -2.89 -23.11
C TYR A 263 -0.74 -1.74 -23.41
N GLU A 264 -0.32 -0.76 -24.22
CA GLU A 264 -1.15 0.39 -24.56
C GLU A 264 -2.38 0.01 -25.41
N ARG A 265 -2.23 -0.96 -26.33
CA ARG A 265 -3.36 -1.50 -27.10
C ARG A 265 -4.35 -2.22 -26.20
N THR A 266 -3.86 -3.12 -25.35
CA THR A 266 -4.69 -3.85 -24.39
C THR A 266 -5.42 -2.91 -23.43
N LEU A 267 -4.71 -1.88 -22.90
CA LEU A 267 -5.30 -0.88 -22.03
C LEU A 267 -6.42 -0.10 -22.74
N MET A 268 -6.18 0.28 -23.99
CA MET A 268 -7.12 1.03 -24.81
C MET A 268 -8.38 0.20 -25.12
N GLU A 269 -8.21 -1.06 -25.51
CA GLU A 269 -9.30 -1.98 -25.85
C GLU A 269 -10.14 -2.35 -24.63
N ASN A 270 -9.50 -2.76 -23.52
CA ASN A 270 -10.20 -3.21 -22.32
C ASN A 270 -11.03 -2.10 -21.65
N ASN A 271 -10.62 -0.84 -21.80
CA ASN A 271 -11.26 0.30 -21.14
C ASN A 271 -11.95 1.27 -22.12
N ASN A 272 -12.05 0.92 -23.41
CA ASN A 272 -12.63 1.77 -24.47
C ASN A 272 -12.03 3.19 -24.50
N LEU A 273 -10.70 3.30 -24.35
CA LEU A 273 -10.03 4.59 -24.29
C LEU A 273 -9.91 5.21 -25.70
N THR A 274 -10.03 6.53 -25.73
CA THR A 274 -9.83 7.27 -27.00
C THR A 274 -8.34 7.46 -27.29
N PRO A 275 -7.95 7.62 -28.57
CA PRO A 275 -6.58 7.99 -28.93
C PRO A 275 -6.08 9.25 -28.21
N GLU A 276 -6.97 10.22 -27.98
CA GLU A 276 -6.68 11.48 -27.30
C GLU A 276 -6.34 11.28 -25.82
N GLN A 277 -6.97 10.30 -25.13
CA GLN A 277 -6.62 9.88 -23.78
C GLN A 277 -5.24 9.20 -23.75
N MET A 278 -4.96 8.32 -24.70
CA MET A 278 -3.64 7.68 -24.81
C MET A 278 -2.53 8.69 -25.15
N ASN A 279 -2.82 9.70 -25.97
CA ASN A 279 -1.90 10.81 -26.23
C ASN A 279 -1.63 11.61 -24.96
N TRP A 280 -2.66 11.90 -24.16
CA TRP A 280 -2.50 12.55 -22.86
C TRP A 280 -1.62 11.72 -21.93
N ARG A 281 -1.83 10.39 -21.86
CA ARG A 281 -1.01 9.49 -21.06
C ARG A 281 0.47 9.59 -21.43
N ARG A 282 0.84 9.42 -22.71
CA ARG A 282 2.24 9.51 -23.16
C ARG A 282 2.85 10.88 -22.87
N ARG A 283 2.10 11.95 -23.12
CA ARG A 283 2.58 13.31 -22.82
C ARG A 283 2.76 13.57 -21.33
N THR A 284 1.90 13.02 -20.50
CA THR A 284 2.02 13.13 -19.04
C THR A 284 3.24 12.35 -18.54
N ILE A 285 3.47 11.15 -19.04
CA ILE A 285 4.70 10.38 -18.75
C ILE A 285 5.94 11.21 -19.12
N ALA A 286 5.99 11.72 -20.35
CA ALA A 286 7.16 12.47 -20.83
C ALA A 286 7.41 13.78 -20.05
N ASN A 287 6.35 14.55 -19.77
CA ASN A 287 6.49 15.92 -19.27
C ASN A 287 6.37 16.05 -17.74
N LYS A 288 5.60 15.19 -17.09
CA LYS A 288 5.35 15.28 -15.64
C LYS A 288 6.04 14.17 -14.84
N CYS A 289 6.23 13.01 -15.47
CA CYS A 289 6.87 11.85 -14.84
C CYS A 289 8.30 11.62 -15.39
N GLN A 290 8.89 12.57 -16.09
CA GLN A 290 10.29 12.53 -16.60
C GLN A 290 10.59 11.28 -17.47
N GLY A 291 9.57 10.74 -18.13
CA GLY A 291 9.68 9.50 -18.90
C GLY A 291 9.48 8.22 -18.09
N ASP A 292 9.31 8.33 -16.77
CA ASP A 292 9.11 7.20 -15.87
C ASP A 292 7.64 6.74 -15.92
N VAL A 293 7.45 5.52 -16.44
CA VAL A 293 6.12 4.89 -16.56
C VAL A 293 5.61 4.42 -15.20
N GLU A 294 6.49 3.99 -14.30
CA GLU A 294 6.11 3.52 -12.97
C GLU A 294 5.60 4.67 -12.10
N LEU A 295 6.28 5.83 -12.16
CA LEU A 295 5.79 7.06 -11.52
C LEU A 295 4.43 7.48 -12.08
N PHE A 296 4.20 7.33 -13.40
CA PHE A 296 2.89 7.58 -13.98
C PHE A 296 1.84 6.62 -13.42
N MET A 297 2.13 5.33 -13.35
CA MET A 297 1.21 4.31 -12.83
C MET A 297 0.85 4.56 -11.35
N GLN A 298 1.79 5.02 -10.55
CA GLN A 298 1.53 5.41 -9.16
C GLN A 298 0.58 6.61 -9.05
N GLU A 299 0.83 7.68 -9.83
CA GLU A 299 0.06 8.92 -9.75
C GLU A 299 -1.25 8.88 -10.56
N TYR A 300 -1.27 8.12 -11.64
CA TYR A 300 -2.38 7.96 -12.59
C TYR A 300 -2.61 6.47 -12.92
N PRO A 301 -2.97 5.66 -11.93
CA PRO A 301 -3.12 4.22 -12.12
C PRO A 301 -4.29 3.86 -13.04
N SER A 302 -4.14 2.77 -13.77
CA SER A 302 -5.19 2.14 -14.57
C SER A 302 -5.89 1.01 -13.81
N THR A 303 -5.19 0.41 -12.82
CA THR A 303 -5.71 -0.62 -11.92
C THR A 303 -5.25 -0.36 -10.48
N PRO A 304 -5.93 -0.93 -9.46
CA PRO A 304 -5.48 -0.82 -8.07
C PRO A 304 -4.06 -1.35 -7.84
N GLU A 305 -3.68 -2.42 -8.54
CA GLU A 305 -2.35 -3.04 -8.44
C GLU A 305 -1.27 -2.11 -8.97
N GLU A 306 -1.53 -1.39 -10.07
CA GLU A 306 -0.61 -0.37 -10.58
C GLU A 306 -0.41 0.78 -9.60
N ALA A 307 -1.49 1.18 -8.89
CA ALA A 307 -1.43 2.28 -7.94
C ALA A 307 -0.43 2.03 -6.81
N PHE A 308 -0.39 0.80 -6.29
CA PHE A 308 0.47 0.40 -5.18
C PHE A 308 1.88 -0.01 -5.61
N ILE A 309 2.39 0.55 -6.69
CA ILE A 309 3.79 0.38 -7.06
C ILE A 309 4.68 1.10 -6.04
N ALA A 310 5.82 0.49 -5.71
CA ALA A 310 6.73 1.06 -4.72
C ALA A 310 7.09 2.51 -5.07
N SER A 311 6.78 3.42 -4.15
CA SER A 311 7.25 4.80 -4.23
C SER A 311 8.70 4.83 -3.74
N GLY A 312 9.64 5.11 -4.60
CA GLY A 312 11.05 5.12 -4.27
C GLY A 312 11.89 4.54 -5.42
N ARG A 313 13.19 4.37 -5.19
CA ARG A 313 14.06 3.63 -6.09
C ARG A 313 14.05 2.16 -5.65
N PRO A 314 13.25 1.28 -6.26
CA PRO A 314 13.24 -0.13 -5.89
C PRO A 314 14.62 -0.74 -6.14
N VAL A 315 15.09 -1.53 -5.19
CA VAL A 315 16.34 -2.29 -5.32
C VAL A 315 16.17 -3.44 -6.31
N PHE A 316 15.02 -4.11 -6.24
CA PHE A 316 14.70 -5.26 -7.09
C PHE A 316 13.98 -4.81 -8.37
N ASN A 317 14.27 -5.49 -9.49
CA ASN A 317 13.60 -5.20 -10.75
C ASN A 317 12.10 -5.47 -10.64
N VAL A 318 11.27 -4.43 -10.71
CA VAL A 318 9.82 -4.51 -10.48
C VAL A 318 9.14 -5.44 -11.48
N ALA A 319 9.56 -5.46 -12.74
CA ALA A 319 8.97 -6.34 -13.76
C ALA A 319 9.23 -7.81 -13.43
N SER A 320 10.45 -8.16 -12.97
CA SER A 320 10.78 -9.51 -12.53
C SER A 320 9.99 -9.90 -11.27
N VAL A 321 9.90 -9.00 -10.28
CA VAL A 321 9.15 -9.27 -9.04
C VAL A 321 7.65 -9.46 -9.32
N ARG A 322 7.05 -8.71 -10.26
CA ARG A 322 5.67 -8.92 -10.69
C ARG A 322 5.45 -10.28 -11.35
N LYS A 323 6.43 -10.78 -12.13
CA LYS A 323 6.36 -12.15 -12.65
C LYS A 323 6.31 -13.18 -11.51
N TYR A 324 7.13 -13.03 -10.47
CA TYR A 324 7.00 -13.88 -9.28
C TYR A 324 5.62 -13.77 -8.63
N LEU A 325 5.07 -12.57 -8.52
CA LEU A 325 3.75 -12.35 -7.90
C LEU A 325 2.63 -13.04 -8.69
N SER A 326 2.69 -13.03 -10.03
CA SER A 326 1.71 -13.72 -10.88
C SER A 326 1.76 -15.26 -10.77
N HIS A 327 2.87 -15.83 -10.26
CA HIS A 327 3.06 -17.26 -10.03
C HIS A 327 3.17 -17.60 -8.54
N ALA A 328 2.84 -16.64 -7.67
CA ALA A 328 2.86 -16.86 -6.24
C ALA A 328 1.81 -17.91 -5.81
N GLU A 329 2.20 -18.78 -4.91
CA GLU A 329 1.36 -19.86 -4.39
C GLU A 329 1.27 -19.74 -2.87
N ASP A 330 0.18 -20.21 -2.30
CA ASP A 330 0.06 -20.37 -0.86
C ASP A 330 0.62 -21.75 -0.49
N GLY A 331 1.65 -21.79 0.36
CA GLY A 331 2.20 -23.03 0.88
C GLY A 331 1.26 -23.66 1.94
N VAL A 332 1.54 -24.89 2.28
CA VAL A 332 0.81 -25.58 3.36
C VAL A 332 1.37 -25.09 4.70
N ARG A 333 0.54 -24.47 5.54
CA ARG A 333 0.92 -23.99 6.87
C ARG A 333 0.85 -25.07 7.93
N GLY A 334 1.74 -24.98 8.93
CA GLY A 334 1.79 -25.93 10.04
C GLY A 334 2.94 -25.69 11.00
N TYR A 335 3.22 -26.73 11.78
CA TYR A 335 4.32 -26.80 12.74
C TYR A 335 5.17 -28.05 12.51
N ILE A 336 6.48 -27.95 12.76
CA ILE A 336 7.34 -29.10 12.80
C ILE A 336 7.45 -29.60 14.23
N LYS A 337 7.10 -30.88 14.44
CA LYS A 337 7.15 -31.56 15.75
C LYS A 337 8.23 -32.64 15.75
N GLU A 338 8.97 -32.76 16.84
CA GLU A 338 9.87 -33.88 17.07
C GLU A 338 9.12 -35.07 17.65
N GLU A 339 9.29 -36.23 17.06
CA GLU A 339 8.82 -37.53 17.55
C GLU A 339 10.04 -38.50 17.70
N GLY A 340 10.68 -38.46 18.87
CA GLY A 340 11.92 -39.17 19.11
C GLY A 340 13.09 -38.55 18.33
N THR A 341 13.68 -39.31 17.41
CA THR A 341 14.79 -38.86 16.54
C THR A 341 14.30 -38.31 15.18
N LYS A 342 12.98 -38.31 14.92
CA LYS A 342 12.41 -37.88 13.65
C LYS A 342 11.60 -36.62 13.82
N THR A 343 11.57 -35.81 12.79
CA THR A 343 10.70 -34.63 12.68
C THR A 343 9.51 -34.93 11.79
N LYS A 344 8.36 -34.35 12.09
CA LYS A 344 7.12 -34.48 11.31
C LYS A 344 6.42 -33.15 11.17
N PHE A 345 5.95 -32.84 9.98
CA PHE A 345 5.11 -31.68 9.74
C PHE A 345 3.64 -31.98 10.10
N LEU A 346 3.04 -31.07 10.88
CA LEU A 346 1.63 -31.10 11.27
C LEU A 346 0.95 -29.88 10.67
N LYS A 347 -0.06 -30.12 9.82
CA LYS A 347 -0.84 -29.04 9.18
C LYS A 347 -1.67 -28.29 10.21
N ASP A 348 -1.55 -26.96 10.21
CA ASP A 348 -2.34 -26.04 11.03
C ASP A 348 -2.31 -24.65 10.37
N GLU A 349 -3.48 -24.06 10.12
CA GLU A 349 -3.59 -22.73 9.49
C GLU A 349 -2.90 -21.61 10.31
N LYS A 350 -2.76 -21.82 11.62
CA LYS A 350 -2.07 -20.89 12.54
C LYS A 350 -0.57 -21.18 12.69
N GLY A 351 -0.06 -22.15 11.92
CA GLY A 351 1.34 -22.54 11.97
C GLY A 351 2.28 -21.47 11.43
N TYR A 352 3.49 -21.42 12.00
CA TYR A 352 4.55 -20.49 11.58
C TYR A 352 5.35 -20.99 10.36
N VAL A 353 5.30 -22.31 10.06
CA VAL A 353 6.01 -22.91 8.93
C VAL A 353 5.07 -23.00 7.74
N GLU A 354 5.52 -22.48 6.61
CA GLU A 354 4.85 -22.58 5.31
C GLU A 354 5.69 -23.43 4.37
N ILE A 355 5.17 -24.59 3.93
CA ILE A 355 5.88 -25.55 3.06
C ILE A 355 5.33 -25.44 1.65
N PHE A 356 6.21 -25.17 0.68
CA PHE A 356 5.92 -25.16 -0.75
C PHE A 356 6.31 -26.49 -1.42
N LYS A 357 7.34 -27.17 -0.88
CA LYS A 357 7.85 -28.45 -1.37
C LYS A 357 8.37 -29.28 -0.19
N GLU A 358 7.88 -30.50 -0.08
CA GLU A 358 8.35 -31.45 0.93
C GLU A 358 9.80 -31.82 0.71
N PRO A 359 10.59 -32.15 1.79
CA PRO A 359 11.98 -32.57 1.63
C PRO A 359 12.11 -33.86 0.84
N ILE A 360 13.07 -33.91 -0.06
CA ILE A 360 13.47 -35.09 -0.81
C ILE A 360 14.66 -35.70 -0.10
N GLN A 361 14.60 -36.99 0.18
CA GLN A 361 15.65 -37.72 0.92
C GLN A 361 17.02 -37.55 0.22
N ASN A 362 18.04 -37.23 1.00
CA ASN A 362 19.44 -37.01 0.57
C ASN A 362 19.65 -35.78 -0.32
N GLU A 363 18.68 -34.94 -0.52
CA GLU A 363 18.90 -33.61 -1.12
C GLU A 363 19.56 -32.66 -0.13
N PHE A 364 20.38 -31.74 -0.66
CA PHE A 364 21.03 -30.68 0.10
C PHE A 364 20.11 -29.49 0.25
N TYR A 365 19.99 -28.99 1.48
CA TYR A 365 19.20 -27.81 1.80
C TYR A 365 20.00 -26.79 2.60
N VAL A 366 19.66 -25.54 2.43
CA VAL A 366 20.25 -24.41 3.16
C VAL A 366 19.14 -23.62 3.83
N ILE A 367 19.41 -23.14 5.04
CA ILE A 367 18.52 -22.23 5.75
C ILE A 367 19.27 -20.93 6.03
N GLY A 368 18.65 -19.80 5.68
CA GLY A 368 19.07 -18.48 6.12
C GLY A 368 18.02 -17.89 7.05
N ALA A 369 18.45 -17.40 8.21
CA ALA A 369 17.56 -16.89 9.23
C ALA A 369 17.92 -15.46 9.64
N ASP A 370 16.92 -14.60 9.65
CA ASP A 370 16.92 -13.26 10.25
C ASP A 370 16.18 -13.29 11.57
N VAL A 371 16.69 -12.59 12.60
CA VAL A 371 16.25 -12.75 13.99
C VAL A 371 15.80 -11.43 14.58
N ALA A 372 14.51 -11.33 14.90
CA ALA A 372 13.91 -10.21 15.61
C ALA A 372 13.87 -10.41 17.13
N GLU A 373 13.49 -9.34 17.86
CA GLU A 373 13.38 -9.32 19.32
C GLU A 373 12.22 -10.17 19.88
N GLY A 374 11.21 -10.51 19.02
CA GLY A 374 10.04 -11.31 19.41
C GLY A 374 8.84 -10.49 19.93
N LYS A 375 8.86 -9.17 19.84
CA LYS A 375 7.72 -8.30 20.21
C LYS A 375 6.58 -8.40 19.19
N ILE A 376 5.33 -8.42 19.67
CA ILE A 376 4.12 -8.55 18.82
C ILE A 376 3.97 -7.39 17.83
N ASP A 377 4.40 -6.18 18.21
CA ASP A 377 4.32 -4.97 17.37
C ASP A 377 5.68 -4.62 16.70
N GLY A 378 6.64 -5.55 16.68
CA GLY A 378 7.98 -5.37 16.12
C GLY A 378 8.21 -6.17 14.83
N ASP A 379 9.49 -6.29 14.47
CA ASP A 379 9.94 -7.06 13.32
C ASP A 379 9.70 -8.57 13.53
N TYR A 380 9.67 -9.31 12.43
CA TYR A 380 9.44 -10.75 12.43
C TYR A 380 10.78 -11.53 12.43
N SER A 381 10.82 -12.64 13.18
CA SER A 381 11.84 -13.64 12.91
C SER A 381 11.45 -14.43 11.68
N VAL A 382 12.38 -14.60 10.74
CA VAL A 382 12.13 -15.26 9.44
C VAL A 382 13.26 -16.24 9.11
N ALA A 383 12.90 -17.40 8.56
CA ALA A 383 13.87 -18.33 7.99
C ALA A 383 13.38 -18.84 6.63
N HIS A 384 14.22 -18.75 5.59
CA HIS A 384 13.96 -19.35 4.28
C HIS A 384 14.79 -20.60 4.08
N VAL A 385 14.17 -21.65 3.52
CA VAL A 385 14.82 -22.90 3.15
C VAL A 385 14.98 -22.93 1.64
N LEU A 386 16.22 -23.06 1.16
CA LEU A 386 16.55 -23.23 -0.26
C LEU A 386 16.94 -24.68 -0.55
N ASP A 387 16.46 -25.22 -1.67
CA ASP A 387 16.90 -26.53 -2.19
C ASP A 387 18.19 -26.41 -3.03
N ASN A 388 18.63 -27.53 -3.58
CA ASN A 388 19.84 -27.64 -4.41
C ASN A 388 19.75 -26.83 -5.73
N LYS A 389 18.54 -26.39 -6.14
CA LYS A 389 18.28 -25.58 -7.33
C LYS A 389 18.10 -24.08 -7.01
N CYS A 390 18.30 -23.69 -5.76
CA CYS A 390 18.04 -22.33 -5.26
C CYS A 390 16.55 -21.94 -5.28
N ASP A 391 15.65 -22.93 -5.14
CA ASP A 391 14.22 -22.65 -5.00
C ASP A 391 13.85 -22.58 -3.51
N VAL A 392 13.04 -21.61 -3.13
CA VAL A 392 12.45 -21.53 -1.79
C VAL A 392 11.43 -22.65 -1.63
N VAL A 393 11.76 -23.63 -0.77
CA VAL A 393 10.91 -24.81 -0.52
C VAL A 393 10.09 -24.70 0.76
N ALA A 394 10.53 -23.87 1.71
CA ALA A 394 9.77 -23.55 2.92
C ALA A 394 10.18 -22.19 3.51
N LYS A 395 9.31 -21.69 4.36
CA LYS A 395 9.53 -20.46 5.15
C LYS A 395 8.99 -20.66 6.57
N TRP A 396 9.75 -20.22 7.56
CA TRP A 396 9.26 -19.95 8.90
C TRP A 396 9.06 -18.44 9.06
N TYR A 397 7.94 -17.99 9.63
CA TYR A 397 7.61 -16.57 9.73
C TYR A 397 6.74 -16.32 10.96
N GLY A 398 7.19 -15.48 11.90
CA GLY A 398 6.40 -15.13 13.08
C GLY A 398 7.15 -14.34 14.14
N HIS A 399 6.42 -13.98 15.20
CA HIS A 399 7.00 -13.38 16.41
C HIS A 399 7.29 -14.49 17.43
N ILE A 400 8.53 -14.56 17.90
CA ILE A 400 8.97 -15.57 18.87
C ILE A 400 10.23 -15.07 19.57
N ASP A 401 10.42 -15.45 20.83
CA ASP A 401 11.64 -15.12 21.57
C ASP A 401 12.88 -15.77 20.88
N PRO A 402 14.03 -15.06 20.80
CA PRO A 402 15.19 -15.52 20.06
C PRO A 402 15.74 -16.90 20.47
N ASP A 403 15.64 -17.26 21.73
CA ASP A 403 16.08 -18.59 22.22
C ASP A 403 15.11 -19.71 21.80
N LEU A 404 13.80 -19.44 21.79
CA LEU A 404 12.80 -20.36 21.27
C LEU A 404 12.89 -20.51 19.75
N PHE A 405 13.20 -19.41 19.02
CA PHE A 405 13.44 -19.46 17.59
C PHE A 405 14.59 -20.41 17.23
N GLY A 406 15.66 -20.42 18.06
CA GLY A 406 16.73 -21.39 17.88
C GLY A 406 16.27 -22.85 17.87
N TYR A 407 15.32 -23.21 18.73
CA TYR A 407 14.72 -24.55 18.71
C TYR A 407 13.87 -24.80 17.46
N GLU A 408 13.08 -23.81 17.03
CA GLU A 408 12.31 -23.93 15.79
C GLU A 408 13.21 -24.13 14.56
N LEU A 409 14.36 -23.42 14.51
CA LEU A 409 15.35 -23.58 13.44
C LEU A 409 15.96 -24.98 13.44
N VAL A 410 16.27 -25.55 14.60
CA VAL A 410 16.80 -26.94 14.71
C VAL A 410 15.77 -27.95 14.17
N LYS A 411 14.49 -27.80 14.54
CA LYS A 411 13.43 -28.67 14.02
C LYS A 411 13.27 -28.54 12.50
N LEU A 412 13.29 -27.32 11.98
CA LEU A 412 13.19 -27.04 10.55
C LEU A 412 14.39 -27.63 9.80
N SER A 413 15.60 -27.43 10.34
CA SER A 413 16.82 -27.97 9.75
C SER A 413 16.83 -29.49 9.69
N ARG A 414 16.45 -30.17 10.78
CA ARG A 414 16.34 -31.64 10.84
C ARG A 414 15.27 -32.18 9.89
N TYR A 415 14.16 -31.44 9.72
CA TYR A 415 13.12 -31.81 8.78
C TYR A 415 13.62 -31.77 7.32
N TYR A 416 14.48 -30.80 6.98
CA TYR A 416 15.11 -30.67 5.68
C TYR A 416 16.53 -31.31 5.66
N ASN A 417 16.65 -32.58 6.03
CA ASN A 417 17.86 -33.45 5.93
C ASN A 417 19.09 -32.84 6.63
N ASP A 418 18.94 -32.29 7.81
CA ASP A 418 20.00 -31.57 8.52
C ASP A 418 20.60 -30.42 7.68
N ALA A 419 19.72 -29.52 7.21
CA ALA A 419 20.06 -28.40 6.34
C ALA A 419 21.24 -27.55 6.88
N TYR A 420 22.09 -27.03 5.99
CA TYR A 420 23.16 -26.09 6.36
C TYR A 420 22.59 -24.76 6.82
N LEU A 421 22.75 -24.45 8.11
CA LEU A 421 22.04 -23.35 8.77
C LEU A 421 22.92 -22.11 8.97
N GLY A 422 22.56 -21.02 8.30
CA GLY A 422 23.09 -19.68 8.52
C GLY A 422 22.11 -18.80 9.26
N VAL A 423 22.46 -18.36 10.46
CA VAL A 423 21.68 -17.42 11.27
C VAL A 423 22.41 -16.09 11.30
N GLU A 424 21.69 -14.98 11.18
CA GLU A 424 22.29 -13.67 11.41
C GLU A 424 22.85 -13.57 12.82
N ALA A 425 24.11 -13.18 12.96
CA ALA A 425 24.83 -13.18 14.25
C ALA A 425 24.87 -11.80 14.94
N ASN A 426 23.97 -10.90 14.57
CA ASN A 426 23.82 -9.59 15.19
C ASN A 426 22.91 -9.69 16.42
N ASN A 427 23.11 -8.83 17.45
CA ASN A 427 22.25 -8.67 18.61
C ASN A 427 21.53 -9.98 19.08
N HIS A 428 20.26 -10.13 18.70
CA HIS A 428 19.38 -11.24 19.10
C HIS A 428 19.79 -12.59 18.48
N GLY A 429 20.43 -12.58 17.31
CA GLY A 429 20.89 -13.77 16.64
C GLY A 429 21.94 -14.57 17.39
N LEU A 430 22.77 -13.91 18.23
CA LEU A 430 23.70 -14.63 19.11
C LEU A 430 22.98 -15.49 20.16
N THR A 431 21.81 -15.03 20.65
CA THR A 431 20.98 -15.81 21.57
C THR A 431 20.39 -17.03 20.87
N THR A 432 19.90 -16.84 19.65
CA THR A 432 19.40 -17.90 18.78
C THR A 432 20.48 -18.95 18.48
N LEU A 433 21.68 -18.52 18.10
CA LEU A 433 22.83 -19.42 17.84
C LEU A 433 23.23 -20.24 19.07
N LYS A 434 23.24 -19.62 20.26
CA LYS A 434 23.49 -20.34 21.51
C LYS A 434 22.40 -21.38 21.80
N SER A 435 21.14 -21.05 21.49
CA SER A 435 20.04 -22.00 21.62
C SER A 435 20.20 -23.16 20.64
N VAL A 436 20.52 -22.91 19.38
CA VAL A 436 20.80 -23.95 18.37
C VAL A 436 21.90 -24.91 18.85
N GLN A 437 23.00 -24.40 19.41
CA GLN A 437 24.09 -25.21 19.96
C GLN A 437 23.66 -26.05 21.18
N ARG A 438 22.73 -25.59 22.00
CA ARG A 438 22.18 -26.37 23.14
C ARG A 438 21.40 -27.61 22.72
N TYR A 439 20.86 -27.60 21.49
CA TYR A 439 20.15 -28.75 20.90
C TYR A 439 21.08 -29.66 20.04
N ASP A 440 22.40 -29.52 20.23
CA ASP A 440 23.45 -30.32 19.57
C ASP A 440 23.34 -30.31 18.03
N TYR A 441 22.94 -29.15 17.48
CA TYR A 441 22.93 -28.95 16.05
C TYR A 441 24.26 -28.37 15.58
N TRP A 442 24.95 -29.07 14.70
CA TRP A 442 26.35 -28.80 14.32
C TRP A 442 26.53 -28.37 12.85
N ASN A 443 25.53 -28.56 11.98
CA ASN A 443 25.63 -28.16 10.57
C ASN A 443 25.37 -26.66 10.39
N LEU A 444 26.27 -25.86 10.97
CA LEU A 444 26.18 -24.42 11.10
C LEU A 444 27.14 -23.70 10.17
N TYR A 445 26.71 -22.60 9.62
CA TYR A 445 27.52 -21.69 8.83
C TYR A 445 28.47 -20.86 9.70
N PHE A 446 29.71 -20.74 9.24
CA PHE A 446 30.75 -19.91 9.84
C PHE A 446 31.27 -18.91 8.80
N ALA A 447 31.09 -17.62 9.08
CA ALA A 447 31.63 -16.55 8.26
C ALA A 447 33.17 -16.55 8.31
N LYS A 448 33.81 -16.53 7.15
CA LYS A 448 35.28 -16.41 7.02
C LYS A 448 35.67 -14.94 7.03
N ILE A 449 36.38 -14.48 8.06
CA ILE A 449 36.84 -13.12 8.19
C ILE A 449 38.37 -13.10 8.01
N TYR A 450 38.82 -12.37 6.97
CA TYR A 450 40.23 -12.15 6.74
C TYR A 450 40.73 -10.99 7.61
N ASP A 451 41.67 -11.28 8.50
CA ASP A 451 42.36 -10.26 9.29
C ASP A 451 43.63 -9.79 8.59
N ARG A 452 43.62 -8.55 8.12
CA ARG A 452 44.73 -7.92 7.40
C ARG A 452 45.99 -7.71 8.25
N PHE A 453 45.85 -7.67 9.59
CA PHE A 453 46.99 -7.44 10.50
C PHE A 453 47.75 -8.71 10.80
N THR A 454 47.02 -9.82 10.90
CA THR A 454 47.61 -11.14 11.23
C THR A 454 47.77 -12.03 10.01
N ASP A 455 47.36 -11.59 8.83
CA ASP A 455 47.33 -12.34 7.57
C ASP A 455 46.70 -13.75 7.75
N SER A 456 45.62 -13.78 8.57
CA SER A 456 44.97 -15.03 8.93
C SER A 456 43.45 -14.96 8.69
N ILE A 457 42.85 -16.12 8.38
CA ILE A 457 41.41 -16.29 8.27
C ILE A 457 40.88 -16.77 9.62
N THR A 458 40.02 -15.95 10.24
CA THR A 458 39.26 -16.34 11.44
C THR A 458 37.84 -16.73 11.03
N GLN A 459 37.27 -17.71 11.75
CA GLN A 459 35.90 -18.15 11.55
C GLN A 459 34.99 -17.59 12.65
N LYS A 460 33.88 -16.96 12.30
CA LYS A 460 32.86 -16.55 13.24
C LYS A 460 31.56 -17.27 12.97
N LEU A 461 30.93 -17.75 14.02
CA LEU A 461 29.65 -18.45 13.92
C LEU A 461 28.55 -17.51 13.41
N GLY A 462 27.78 -17.97 12.43
CA GLY A 462 26.67 -17.27 11.82
C GLY A 462 27.07 -16.21 10.78
N TRP A 463 26.07 -15.63 10.12
CA TRP A 463 26.23 -14.58 9.13
C TRP A 463 26.44 -13.21 9.81
N GLN A 464 27.39 -12.43 9.33
CA GLN A 464 27.69 -11.11 9.87
C GLN A 464 27.18 -10.01 8.93
N THR A 465 26.01 -9.44 9.21
CA THR A 465 25.51 -8.27 8.47
C THR A 465 26.23 -7.01 8.95
N THR A 466 26.90 -6.35 8.04
CA THR A 466 27.68 -5.12 8.27
C THR A 466 27.38 -4.11 7.14
N SER A 467 27.86 -2.87 7.29
CA SER A 467 27.78 -1.87 6.23
C SER A 467 28.45 -2.28 4.91
N LYS A 468 29.30 -3.31 4.93
CA LYS A 468 29.96 -3.86 3.73
C LYS A 468 29.24 -5.10 3.19
N THR A 469 28.79 -6.00 4.05
CA THR A 469 28.17 -7.26 3.63
C THR A 469 26.69 -7.08 3.24
N LYS A 470 25.95 -6.14 3.87
CA LYS A 470 24.55 -5.87 3.52
C LYS A 470 24.39 -5.47 2.04
N PRO A 471 25.12 -4.47 1.50
CA PRO A 471 25.00 -4.14 0.08
C PRO A 471 25.35 -5.33 -0.83
N MET A 472 26.43 -6.05 -0.53
CA MET A 472 26.87 -7.20 -1.35
C MET A 472 25.81 -8.30 -1.44
N MET A 473 25.21 -8.68 -0.31
CA MET A 473 24.19 -9.74 -0.31
C MET A 473 22.89 -9.29 -0.98
N ILE A 474 22.51 -8.01 -0.83
CA ILE A 474 21.32 -7.44 -1.47
C ILE A 474 21.53 -7.32 -2.98
N ASP A 475 22.67 -6.83 -3.45
CA ASP A 475 22.99 -6.75 -4.88
C ASP A 475 22.98 -8.14 -5.53
N LYS A 476 23.51 -9.16 -4.81
CA LYS A 476 23.49 -10.55 -5.30
C LYS A 476 22.07 -11.12 -5.35
N LEU A 477 21.24 -10.85 -4.35
CA LEU A 477 19.84 -11.25 -4.39
C LEU A 477 19.10 -10.53 -5.52
N ALA A 478 19.37 -9.24 -5.76
CA ALA A 478 18.75 -8.48 -6.84
C ALA A 478 19.12 -9.04 -8.23
N GLU A 479 20.38 -9.47 -8.42
CA GLU A 479 20.81 -10.19 -9.63
C GLU A 479 20.02 -11.49 -9.82
N PHE A 480 19.94 -12.35 -8.77
CA PHE A 480 19.24 -13.64 -8.84
C PHE A 480 17.75 -13.49 -9.09
N VAL A 481 17.12 -12.48 -8.48
CA VAL A 481 15.69 -12.15 -8.70
C VAL A 481 15.46 -11.64 -10.12
N ARG A 482 16.32 -10.73 -10.62
CA ARG A 482 16.20 -10.17 -11.98
C ARG A 482 16.30 -11.25 -13.05
N ASP A 483 17.24 -12.18 -12.88
CA ASP A 483 17.60 -13.19 -13.87
C ASP A 483 16.88 -14.53 -13.62
N PHE A 484 15.93 -14.59 -12.69
CA PHE A 484 15.14 -15.77 -12.33
C PHE A 484 15.98 -16.98 -11.91
N HIS A 485 17.12 -16.72 -11.24
CA HIS A 485 18.02 -17.76 -10.74
C HIS A 485 17.62 -18.32 -9.37
N ILE A 486 16.62 -17.75 -8.74
CA ILE A 486 16.04 -18.18 -7.46
C ILE A 486 14.53 -18.35 -7.63
N GLY A 487 13.96 -19.45 -7.12
CA GLY A 487 12.51 -19.67 -7.15
C GLY A 487 11.84 -19.12 -5.90
N ILE A 488 10.87 -18.20 -6.04
CA ILE A 488 10.16 -17.58 -4.91
C ILE A 488 8.66 -17.73 -5.13
N LYS A 489 7.97 -18.38 -4.17
CA LYS A 489 6.51 -18.62 -4.23
C LYS A 489 5.73 -17.83 -3.18
N SER A 490 6.37 -17.51 -2.04
CA SER A 490 5.74 -16.80 -0.92
C SER A 490 5.30 -15.39 -1.29
N LYS A 491 4.00 -15.11 -1.20
CA LYS A 491 3.42 -13.77 -1.44
C LYS A 491 4.04 -12.71 -0.54
N VAL A 492 4.23 -13.01 0.75
CA VAL A 492 4.82 -12.06 1.73
C VAL A 492 6.24 -11.69 1.32
N THR A 493 7.08 -12.68 0.99
CA THR A 493 8.46 -12.43 0.54
C THR A 493 8.50 -11.58 -0.74
N ILE A 494 7.62 -11.88 -1.70
CA ILE A 494 7.53 -11.11 -2.96
C ILE A 494 7.06 -9.67 -2.69
N GLN A 495 6.13 -9.46 -1.76
CA GLN A 495 5.68 -8.13 -1.37
C GLN A 495 6.79 -7.30 -0.73
N GLU A 496 7.61 -7.90 0.16
CA GLU A 496 8.75 -7.20 0.74
C GLU A 496 9.82 -6.85 -0.31
N LEU A 497 10.05 -7.70 -1.32
CA LEU A 497 10.92 -7.35 -2.45
C LEU A 497 10.42 -6.12 -3.22
N LEU A 498 9.10 -5.89 -3.32
CA LEU A 498 8.53 -4.70 -3.97
C LEU A 498 8.71 -3.42 -3.14
N THR A 499 8.78 -3.55 -1.81
CA THR A 499 8.86 -2.42 -0.89
C THR A 499 10.27 -2.13 -0.39
N TYR A 500 11.27 -2.90 -0.86
CA TYR A 500 12.66 -2.70 -0.49
C TYR A 500 13.32 -1.69 -1.44
N ILE A 501 13.72 -0.53 -0.91
CA ILE A 501 14.10 0.66 -1.67
C ILE A 501 15.52 1.14 -1.36
N ILE A 502 16.08 1.94 -2.26
CA ILE A 502 17.26 2.75 -2.01
C ILE A 502 16.81 4.09 -1.43
N GLU A 503 17.22 4.41 -0.23
CA GLU A 503 16.96 5.69 0.44
C GLU A 503 17.79 6.83 -0.16
N GLU A 504 17.46 8.09 0.18
CA GLU A 504 18.18 9.28 -0.30
C GLU A 504 19.67 9.28 0.08
N ASN A 505 20.01 8.69 1.23
CA ASN A 505 21.38 8.56 1.73
C ASN A 505 22.17 7.42 1.04
N GLY A 506 21.52 6.65 0.14
CA GLY A 506 22.11 5.53 -0.58
C GLY A 506 22.05 4.19 0.19
N SER A 507 21.50 4.14 1.41
CA SER A 507 21.24 2.88 2.12
C SER A 507 20.03 2.15 1.52
N THR A 508 19.93 0.86 1.74
CA THR A 508 18.80 0.04 1.29
C THR A 508 18.05 -0.51 2.49
N ASN A 509 16.73 -0.26 2.54
CA ASN A 509 15.85 -0.68 3.63
C ASN A 509 14.42 -0.90 3.10
N ALA A 510 13.54 -1.45 3.94
CA ALA A 510 12.12 -1.42 3.67
C ALA A 510 11.60 0.03 3.65
N GLN A 511 10.61 0.29 2.81
CA GLN A 511 9.87 1.55 2.81
C GLN A 511 9.22 1.77 4.18
N THR A 512 9.09 3.02 4.61
CA THR A 512 8.49 3.39 5.90
C THR A 512 7.12 2.70 6.11
N GLY A 513 6.99 1.95 7.20
CA GLY A 513 5.79 1.18 7.52
C GLY A 513 5.71 -0.20 6.85
N CYS A 514 6.78 -0.65 6.20
CA CYS A 514 6.95 -1.99 5.66
C CYS A 514 8.07 -2.74 6.39
N HIS A 515 8.14 -4.06 6.21
CA HIS A 515 9.17 -4.93 6.76
C HIS A 515 10.14 -5.40 5.69
N ASP A 516 11.37 -5.77 6.08
CA ASP A 516 12.41 -6.36 5.21
C ASP A 516 12.96 -7.69 5.74
N ASP A 517 12.31 -8.27 6.73
CA ASP A 517 12.76 -9.50 7.42
C ASP A 517 12.84 -10.69 6.45
N CYS A 518 11.88 -10.83 5.52
CA CYS A 518 11.92 -11.85 4.48
C CYS A 518 13.04 -11.57 3.47
N VAL A 519 13.28 -10.32 3.11
CA VAL A 519 14.38 -9.96 2.19
C VAL A 519 15.72 -10.29 2.82
N MET A 520 15.92 -9.95 4.09
CA MET A 520 17.15 -10.21 4.84
C MET A 520 17.40 -11.71 5.00
N SER A 521 16.40 -12.43 5.47
CA SER A 521 16.46 -13.89 5.62
C SER A 521 16.78 -14.60 4.29
N LEU A 522 16.14 -14.19 3.17
CA LEU A 522 16.37 -14.76 1.86
C LEU A 522 17.77 -14.43 1.32
N ALA A 523 18.24 -13.20 1.55
CA ALA A 523 19.58 -12.78 1.17
C ALA A 523 20.66 -13.57 1.92
N ILE A 524 20.47 -13.81 3.22
CA ILE A 524 21.35 -14.67 4.02
C ILE A 524 21.31 -16.10 3.49
N ALA A 525 20.13 -16.67 3.23
CA ALA A 525 19.99 -18.02 2.67
C ALA A 525 20.75 -18.17 1.35
N LEU A 526 20.65 -17.17 0.46
CA LEU A 526 21.38 -17.17 -0.81
C LEU A 526 22.89 -17.14 -0.63
N GLN A 527 23.43 -16.32 0.28
CA GLN A 527 24.87 -16.28 0.54
C GLN A 527 25.39 -17.62 1.09
N VAL A 528 24.67 -18.19 2.08
CA VAL A 528 25.01 -19.49 2.65
C VAL A 528 24.91 -20.61 1.59
N TRP A 529 23.96 -20.54 0.66
CA TRP A 529 23.80 -21.46 -0.45
C TRP A 529 24.97 -21.38 -1.44
N LEU A 530 25.40 -20.15 -1.80
CA LEU A 530 26.54 -19.93 -2.69
C LEU A 530 27.86 -20.47 -2.10
N GLU A 531 28.09 -20.28 -0.80
CA GLU A 531 29.29 -20.77 -0.13
C GLU A 531 29.21 -22.26 0.20
N GLY A 532 28.03 -22.80 0.51
CA GLY A 532 27.83 -24.20 0.90
C GLY A 532 27.98 -25.19 -0.25
N LYS A 533 27.81 -24.77 -1.49
CA LYS A 533 28.05 -25.64 -2.68
C LYS A 533 29.52 -25.77 -3.08
N GLY A 534 30.45 -25.00 -2.46
CA GLY A 534 31.86 -25.00 -2.82
C GLY A 534 32.09 -24.46 -4.25
N ASP A 535 33.36 -24.35 -4.69
CA ASP A 535 33.81 -23.73 -5.95
C ASP A 535 33.32 -24.40 -7.27
N VAL A 536 32.14 -25.06 -7.28
CA VAL A 536 31.61 -25.87 -8.41
C VAL A 536 30.41 -25.28 -9.09
N TYR A 537 30.03 -24.03 -8.81
CA TYR A 537 28.94 -23.40 -9.57
C TYR A 537 29.47 -22.56 -10.74
N GLU A 538 29.83 -23.23 -11.85
CA GLU A 538 29.67 -22.66 -13.19
C GLU A 538 28.20 -22.93 -13.61
N PRO A 539 27.39 -21.92 -13.92
CA PRO A 539 26.04 -22.14 -14.43
C PRO A 539 26.14 -22.86 -15.78
N GLU A 540 25.87 -24.15 -15.80
CA GLU A 540 25.64 -24.84 -17.07
C GLU A 540 24.39 -24.23 -17.70
N ASN A 541 24.56 -23.56 -18.83
CA ASN A 541 23.52 -22.86 -19.60
C ASN A 541 22.33 -23.73 -20.04
N SER A 542 22.43 -25.07 -19.93
CA SER A 542 21.40 -26.02 -20.36
C SER A 542 20.19 -26.12 -19.41
N ASP A 543 20.40 -26.11 -18.08
CA ASP A 543 19.31 -26.30 -17.12
C ASP A 543 18.49 -25.01 -16.87
N MET A 544 19.06 -23.86 -17.20
CA MET A 544 18.38 -22.57 -17.02
C MET A 544 17.39 -22.24 -18.16
N ASN A 545 17.65 -22.75 -19.37
CA ASN A 545 16.70 -22.64 -20.47
C ASN A 545 15.46 -23.51 -20.25
N GLU A 546 15.57 -24.64 -19.54
CA GLU A 546 14.40 -25.43 -19.14
C GLU A 546 13.59 -24.74 -18.03
N LYS A 547 14.25 -24.11 -17.04
CA LYS A 547 13.56 -23.29 -16.01
C LYS A 547 12.84 -22.08 -16.64
N ARG A 548 13.42 -21.43 -17.66
CA ARG A 548 12.76 -20.36 -18.43
C ARG A 548 11.52 -20.85 -19.18
N LYS A 549 11.55 -22.06 -19.74
CA LYS A 549 10.40 -22.67 -20.43
C LYS A 549 9.24 -23.02 -19.49
N ILE A 550 9.53 -23.39 -18.25
CA ILE A 550 8.49 -23.71 -17.24
C ILE A 550 7.81 -22.44 -16.71
N ILE A 551 8.51 -21.29 -16.72
CA ILE A 551 8.00 -20.02 -16.20
C ILE A 551 7.31 -19.19 -17.31
N ASP A 552 7.59 -19.45 -18.60
CA ASP A 552 7.05 -18.65 -19.70
C ASP A 552 6.64 -19.48 -20.93
N PRO A 553 5.37 -19.93 -21.00
CA PRO A 553 4.83 -20.56 -22.20
C PRO A 553 4.70 -19.60 -23.41
N LEU A 554 4.97 -18.28 -23.24
CA LEU A 554 4.83 -17.26 -24.28
C LEU A 554 6.14 -16.91 -25.01
N PHE A 555 7.27 -17.56 -24.68
CA PHE A 555 8.55 -17.35 -25.36
C PHE A 555 8.84 -18.34 -26.52
N GLU A 556 7.86 -19.14 -26.94
CA GLU A 556 7.97 -19.91 -28.19
C GLU A 556 7.49 -19.05 -29.36
N GLY A 557 8.35 -18.22 -29.89
CA GLY A 557 8.08 -17.53 -31.13
C GLY A 557 8.83 -16.23 -31.31
N GLU A 558 10.16 -16.31 -31.47
CA GLU A 558 10.95 -15.34 -32.22
C GLU A 558 12.45 -15.68 -32.06
N ASN A 559 12.88 -16.74 -32.71
CA ASN A 559 14.29 -16.94 -33.10
C ASN A 559 14.37 -18.03 -34.15
N ASP A 560 13.82 -17.78 -35.33
CA ASP A 560 14.22 -18.37 -36.60
C ASP A 560 13.94 -17.32 -37.64
N GLU A 561 14.99 -16.60 -38.02
CA GLU A 561 15.24 -15.96 -39.30
C GLU A 561 16.25 -14.83 -39.16
N VAL A 562 17.52 -15.17 -39.08
CA VAL A 562 18.59 -14.43 -39.76
C VAL A 562 19.78 -15.36 -39.92
N ALA A 563 19.75 -16.10 -41.01
CA ALA A 563 20.93 -16.66 -41.64
C ALA A 563 20.60 -16.85 -43.15
N GLU A 564 20.82 -15.77 -43.92
CA GLU A 564 21.46 -15.79 -45.25
C GLU A 564 21.72 -14.33 -45.67
#